data_d017b14a6d72a02af15dab5cd4f6b408
#
_entry.id   d017b14a6d72a02af15dab5cd4f6b408
#
_cell.length_a   1.000
_cell.length_b   1.000
_cell.length_c   1.000
_cell.angle_alpha   90.00
_cell.angle_beta   90.00
_cell.angle_gamma   90.00
#
_symmetry.space_group_name_H-M   'P 1'
#
loop_
_entity.id
_entity.type
_entity.pdbx_description
1 polymer ?
#
loop_
_entity_poly.entity_id
_entity_poly.type
_entity_poly.pdbx_seq_one_letter_code
_entity_poly.pdbx_strand_id
1 'polypeptide(L)'
;MCKKSNLTNCFDHFHKYISCHFNANIHIFHSDKGGEFASGEFSRKLATLSIHHQFACPKTLEQNGIAKREHQNITELGLTIMFHAHLPPRFWTECFSTVVYLINRLPSPTLGMDSPFSKLMENSLTIHHFVC
;
A
#
# COMPACT_ATOMS: atom_id res chain seq x y z
N MET A 1 0.52 -16.83 9.59
CA MET A 1 1.88 -16.25 9.43
C MET A 1 2.28 -16.40 7.98
N CYS A 2 2.38 -15.31 7.22
CA CYS A 2 2.96 -15.36 5.87
C CYS A 2 4.44 -15.77 5.97
N LYS A 3 4.84 -16.79 5.21
CA LYS A 3 6.24 -17.22 5.15
C LYS A 3 7.06 -16.11 4.48
N LYS A 4 8.30 -15.89 4.92
CA LYS A 4 9.25 -14.89 4.36
C LYS A 4 9.40 -14.96 2.83
N SER A 5 9.20 -16.14 2.22
CA SER A 5 9.19 -16.34 0.76
C SER A 5 8.00 -15.69 0.03
N ASN A 6 6.96 -15.27 0.75
CA ASN A 6 5.78 -14.66 0.13
C ASN A 6 5.96 -13.18 -0.20
N LEU A 7 6.82 -12.45 0.53
CA LEU A 7 7.01 -11.01 0.33
C LEU A 7 7.53 -10.70 -1.08
N THR A 8 8.59 -11.39 -1.49
CA THR A 8 9.22 -11.19 -2.81
C THR A 8 8.23 -11.47 -3.94
N ASN A 9 7.44 -12.55 -3.82
CA ASN A 9 6.41 -12.88 -4.79
C ASN A 9 5.27 -11.86 -4.82
N CYS A 10 4.78 -11.43 -3.65
CA CYS A 10 3.76 -10.39 -3.57
C CYS A 10 4.25 -9.07 -4.19
N PHE A 11 5.49 -8.71 -3.93
CA PHE A 11 6.11 -7.53 -4.51
C PHE A 11 6.24 -7.64 -6.03
N ASP A 12 6.62 -8.80 -6.57
CA ASP A 12 6.71 -9.03 -8.02
C ASP A 12 5.35 -8.87 -8.71
N HIS A 13 4.30 -9.44 -8.12
CA HIS A 13 2.94 -9.27 -8.64
C HIS A 13 2.52 -7.80 -8.61
N PHE A 14 2.78 -7.13 -7.51
CA PHE A 14 2.48 -5.71 -7.36
C PHE A 14 3.25 -4.84 -8.35
N HIS A 15 4.56 -5.05 -8.49
CA HIS A 15 5.40 -4.31 -9.45
C HIS A 15 4.90 -4.49 -10.89
N LYS A 16 4.58 -5.74 -11.29
CA LYS A 16 3.99 -6.03 -12.60
C LYS A 16 2.63 -5.33 -12.78
N TYR A 17 1.79 -5.35 -11.75
CA TYR A 17 0.50 -4.68 -11.78
C TYR A 17 0.65 -3.17 -12.04
N ILE A 18 1.56 -2.50 -11.32
CA ILE A 18 1.83 -1.06 -11.52
C ILE A 18 2.33 -0.79 -12.94
N SER A 19 3.30 -1.56 -13.42
CA SER A 19 3.82 -1.38 -14.77
C SER A 19 2.76 -1.58 -15.86
N CYS A 20 1.91 -2.61 -15.72
CA CYS A 20 0.91 -2.94 -16.75
C CYS A 20 -0.30 -2.00 -16.74
N HIS A 21 -0.79 -1.61 -15.56
CA HIS A 21 -2.04 -0.84 -15.46
C HIS A 21 -1.82 0.67 -15.45
N PHE A 22 -0.68 1.13 -14.97
CA PHE A 22 -0.39 2.56 -14.84
C PHE A 22 0.74 3.02 -15.74
N ASN A 23 1.38 2.11 -16.48
CA ASN A 23 2.57 2.38 -17.29
C ASN A 23 3.63 3.19 -16.50
N ALA A 24 3.78 2.86 -15.22
CA ALA A 24 4.61 3.57 -14.28
C ALA A 24 5.65 2.64 -13.65
N ASN A 25 6.76 3.21 -13.20
CA ASN A 25 7.81 2.49 -12.51
C ASN A 25 7.90 2.94 -11.05
N ILE A 26 8.15 1.98 -10.17
CA ILE A 26 8.44 2.28 -8.76
C ILE A 26 9.91 2.70 -8.68
N HIS A 27 10.17 3.92 -8.19
CA HIS A 27 11.54 4.42 -8.00
C HIS A 27 12.03 4.27 -6.57
N ILE A 28 11.13 4.43 -5.61
CA ILE A 28 11.45 4.40 -4.18
C ILE A 28 10.49 3.46 -3.46
N PHE A 29 11.04 2.59 -2.65
CA PHE A 29 10.28 1.71 -1.76
C PHE A 29 10.59 2.06 -0.30
N HIS A 30 9.58 2.49 0.44
CA HIS A 30 9.71 2.78 1.86
C HIS A 30 9.21 1.61 2.69
N SER A 31 10.00 1.19 3.68
CA SER A 31 9.55 0.20 4.66
C SER A 31 10.07 0.52 6.06
N ASP A 32 9.49 -0.12 7.05
CA ASP A 32 10.11 -0.17 8.36
C ASP A 32 11.33 -1.11 8.35
N LYS A 33 12.01 -1.22 9.50
CA LYS A 33 13.13 -2.15 9.69
C LYS A 33 12.66 -3.59 10.03
N GLY A 34 11.47 -3.99 9.62
CA GLY A 34 11.00 -5.35 9.75
C GLY A 34 11.99 -6.33 9.13
N GLY A 35 12.26 -7.45 9.82
CA GLY A 35 13.29 -8.42 9.39
C GLY A 35 13.03 -9.01 8.00
N GLU A 36 11.77 -9.01 7.54
CA GLU A 36 11.37 -9.43 6.20
C GLU A 36 11.85 -8.46 5.11
N PHE A 37 11.77 -7.14 5.34
CA PHE A 37 12.21 -6.10 4.41
C PHE A 37 13.72 -5.88 4.44
N ALA A 38 14.36 -6.17 5.57
CA ALA A 38 15.81 -6.10 5.73
C ALA A 38 16.52 -7.36 5.20
N SER A 39 15.78 -8.34 4.65
CA SER A 39 16.40 -9.56 4.10
C SER A 39 17.27 -9.23 2.89
N GLY A 40 18.47 -9.80 2.85
CA GLY A 40 19.39 -9.59 1.72
C GLY A 40 18.84 -10.06 0.36
N GLU A 41 17.85 -10.96 0.36
CA GLU A 41 17.15 -11.42 -0.83
C GLU A 41 16.24 -10.31 -1.41
N PHE A 42 15.42 -9.72 -0.54
CA PHE A 42 14.52 -8.63 -0.96
C PHE A 42 15.29 -7.38 -1.39
N SER A 43 16.35 -7.02 -0.65
CA SER A 43 17.23 -5.90 -1.01
C SER A 43 17.91 -6.10 -2.37
N ARG A 44 18.40 -7.31 -2.66
CA ARG A 44 18.95 -7.65 -3.98
C ARG A 44 17.90 -7.53 -5.08
N LYS A 45 16.67 -7.96 -4.82
CA LYS A 45 15.57 -7.84 -5.77
C LYS A 45 15.28 -6.38 -6.11
N LEU A 46 15.17 -5.50 -5.12
CA LEU A 46 14.96 -4.06 -5.33
C LEU A 46 16.11 -3.44 -6.14
N ALA A 47 17.36 -3.81 -5.82
CA ALA A 47 18.54 -3.35 -6.55
C ALA A 47 18.50 -3.78 -8.03
N THR A 48 18.09 -5.03 -8.32
CA THR A 48 17.94 -5.53 -9.70
C THR A 48 16.90 -4.73 -10.49
N LEU A 49 15.87 -4.24 -9.83
CA LEU A 49 14.82 -3.42 -10.44
C LEU A 49 15.14 -1.92 -10.41
N SER A 50 16.34 -1.53 -9.96
CA SER A 50 16.78 -0.12 -9.80
C SER A 50 15.85 0.67 -8.86
N ILE A 51 15.25 0.01 -7.87
CA ILE A 51 14.37 0.63 -6.89
C ILE A 51 15.19 0.99 -5.65
N HIS A 52 15.13 2.26 -5.26
CA HIS A 52 15.81 2.73 -4.07
C HIS A 52 15.04 2.34 -2.81
N HIS A 53 15.66 1.52 -1.94
CA HIS A 53 15.06 1.12 -0.67
C HIS A 53 15.38 2.14 0.41
N GLN A 54 14.35 2.78 0.96
CA GLN A 54 14.46 3.69 2.08
C GLN A 54 13.84 3.08 3.33
N PHE A 55 14.64 2.97 4.38
CA PHE A 55 14.13 2.54 5.67
C PHE A 55 13.60 3.73 6.46
N ALA A 56 12.41 3.61 7.04
CA ALA A 56 11.90 4.58 7.98
C ALA A 56 12.86 4.70 9.17
N CYS A 57 13.27 5.92 9.47
CA CYS A 57 14.16 6.18 10.60
C CYS A 57 13.42 5.87 11.91
N PRO A 58 14.05 5.19 12.90
CA PRO A 58 13.38 4.83 14.16
C PRO A 58 12.84 6.02 14.96
N LYS A 59 13.28 7.24 14.64
CA LYS A 59 12.88 8.47 15.32
C LYS A 59 11.86 9.31 14.54
N THR A 60 11.53 8.98 13.30
CA THR A 60 10.48 9.64 12.52
C THR A 60 9.19 8.84 12.62
N LEU A 61 8.51 8.98 13.76
CA LEU A 61 7.18 8.41 14.02
C LEU A 61 6.15 8.82 12.95
N GLU A 62 6.38 9.91 12.24
CA GLU A 62 5.44 10.47 11.26
C GLU A 62 5.29 9.63 9.99
N GLN A 63 6.38 9.10 9.43
CA GLN A 63 6.30 8.33 8.17
C GLN A 63 5.61 6.97 8.34
N ASN A 64 5.89 6.26 9.45
CA ASN A 64 5.17 5.03 9.80
C ASN A 64 3.76 5.30 10.33
N GLY A 65 3.53 6.51 10.86
CA GLY A 65 2.24 6.92 11.38
C GLY A 65 1.17 7.03 10.30
N ILE A 66 1.52 7.39 9.06
CA ILE A 66 0.57 7.50 7.94
C ILE A 66 0.07 6.12 7.55
N ALA A 67 0.97 5.19 7.24
CA ALA A 67 0.60 3.83 6.85
C ALA A 67 -0.20 3.11 7.95
N LYS A 68 0.19 3.27 9.21
CA LYS A 68 -0.56 2.69 10.34
C LYS A 68 -1.95 3.29 10.50
N ARG A 69 -2.10 4.60 10.33
CA ARG A 69 -3.42 5.25 10.38
C ARG A 69 -4.33 4.79 9.25
N GLU A 70 -3.80 4.71 8.03
CA GLU A 70 -4.57 4.21 6.89
C GLU A 70 -5.00 2.75 7.09
N HIS A 71 -4.09 1.92 7.56
CA HIS A 71 -4.42 0.52 7.88
C HIS A 71 -5.50 0.43 8.97
N GLN A 72 -5.39 1.24 10.03
CA GLN A 72 -6.39 1.30 11.09
C GLN A 72 -7.74 1.79 10.56
N ASN A 73 -7.75 2.86 9.78
CA ASN A 73 -8.95 3.42 9.15
C ASN A 73 -9.68 2.39 8.27
N ILE A 74 -8.93 1.70 7.40
CA ILE A 74 -9.49 0.62 6.57
C ILE A 74 -10.07 -0.50 7.44
N THR A 75 -9.37 -0.86 8.53
CA THR A 75 -9.82 -1.94 9.42
C THR A 75 -11.10 -1.55 10.15
N GLU A 76 -11.15 -0.35 10.72
CA GLU A 76 -12.33 0.14 11.44
C GLU A 76 -13.55 0.26 10.51
N LEU A 77 -13.38 0.81 9.31
CA LEU A 77 -14.46 0.92 8.34
C LEU A 77 -14.92 -0.44 7.82
N GLY A 78 -13.99 -1.35 7.55
CA GLY A 78 -14.31 -2.71 7.12
C GLY A 78 -15.14 -3.47 8.15
N LEU A 79 -14.73 -3.40 9.41
CA LEU A 79 -15.50 -3.99 10.52
C LEU A 79 -16.86 -3.30 10.69
N THR A 80 -16.92 -1.98 10.57
CA THR A 80 -18.18 -1.22 10.65
C THR A 80 -19.17 -1.68 9.60
N ILE A 81 -18.75 -1.83 8.34
CA ILE A 81 -19.62 -2.35 7.26
C ILE A 81 -20.09 -3.76 7.60
N MET A 82 -19.20 -4.64 8.05
CA MET A 82 -19.55 -6.01 8.40
C MET A 82 -20.62 -6.06 9.50
N PHE A 83 -20.44 -5.27 10.58
CA PHE A 83 -21.38 -5.23 11.70
C PHE A 83 -22.71 -4.62 11.31
N HIS A 84 -22.72 -3.48 10.63
CA HIS A 84 -23.97 -2.83 10.22
C HIS A 84 -24.80 -3.66 9.24
N ALA A 85 -24.13 -4.35 8.32
CA ALA A 85 -24.81 -5.21 7.36
C ALA A 85 -25.10 -6.63 7.90
N HIS A 86 -24.78 -6.91 9.17
CA HIS A 86 -24.90 -8.24 9.79
C HIS A 86 -24.26 -9.36 8.95
N LEU A 87 -23.14 -9.07 8.30
CA LEU A 87 -22.48 -10.01 7.41
C LEU A 87 -21.68 -11.07 8.21
N PRO A 88 -21.76 -12.34 7.81
CA PRO A 88 -20.90 -13.37 8.38
C PRO A 88 -19.41 -13.07 8.14
N PRO A 89 -18.50 -13.49 9.05
CA PRO A 89 -17.06 -13.22 8.94
C PRO A 89 -16.40 -13.67 7.61
N ARG A 90 -16.96 -14.64 6.93
CA ARG A 90 -16.46 -15.11 5.62
C ARG A 90 -16.43 -14.03 4.53
N PHE A 91 -17.22 -12.96 4.67
CA PHE A 91 -17.26 -11.83 3.72
C PHE A 91 -16.32 -10.69 4.07
N TRP A 92 -15.34 -10.92 4.95
CA TRP A 92 -14.40 -9.88 5.36
C TRP A 92 -13.64 -9.28 4.17
N THR A 93 -13.23 -10.13 3.21
CA THR A 93 -12.46 -9.70 2.04
C THR A 93 -13.25 -8.71 1.18
N GLU A 94 -14.53 -8.98 0.95
CA GLU A 94 -15.44 -8.15 0.17
C GLU A 94 -15.68 -6.80 0.87
N CYS A 95 -15.88 -6.82 2.19
CA CYS A 95 -16.06 -5.60 2.96
C CYS A 95 -14.81 -4.70 2.90
N PHE A 96 -13.64 -5.27 3.14
CA PHE A 96 -12.39 -4.53 3.10
C PHE A 96 -12.07 -4.02 1.69
N SER A 97 -12.31 -4.83 0.66
CA SER A 97 -12.16 -4.40 -0.75
C SER A 97 -13.08 -3.23 -1.08
N THR A 98 -14.33 -3.26 -0.59
CA THR A 98 -15.27 -2.17 -0.77
C THR A 98 -14.81 -0.89 -0.09
N VAL A 99 -14.29 -0.98 1.13
CA VAL A 99 -13.72 0.17 1.85
C VAL A 99 -12.56 0.79 1.06
N VAL A 100 -11.61 -0.02 0.64
CA VAL A 100 -10.46 0.46 -0.15
C VAL A 100 -10.92 1.09 -1.46
N TYR A 101 -11.90 0.51 -2.12
CA TYR A 101 -12.49 1.07 -3.34
C TYR A 101 -13.10 2.46 -3.09
N LEU A 102 -13.86 2.61 -2.00
CA LEU A 102 -14.52 3.88 -1.65
C LEU A 102 -13.49 4.94 -1.23
N ILE A 103 -12.57 4.62 -0.33
CA ILE A 103 -11.54 5.56 0.14
C ILE A 103 -10.75 6.13 -1.04
N ASN A 104 -10.38 5.29 -1.99
CA ASN A 104 -9.63 5.75 -3.16
C ASN A 104 -10.44 6.66 -4.10
N ARG A 105 -11.76 6.69 -3.99
CA ARG A 105 -12.65 7.51 -4.85
C ARG A 105 -13.30 8.70 -4.14
N LEU A 106 -13.20 8.74 -2.83
CA LEU A 106 -13.70 9.88 -2.06
C LEU A 106 -12.72 11.06 -2.16
N PRO A 107 -13.24 12.30 -2.29
CA PRO A 107 -12.40 13.49 -2.28
C PRO A 107 -11.72 13.66 -0.92
N SER A 108 -10.47 14.06 -0.95
CA SER A 108 -9.66 14.30 0.26
C SER A 108 -9.19 15.75 0.31
N PRO A 109 -9.34 16.44 1.45
CA PRO A 109 -8.81 17.79 1.63
C PRO A 109 -7.30 17.88 1.39
N THR A 110 -6.56 16.82 1.73
CA THR A 110 -5.10 16.74 1.54
C THR A 110 -4.71 16.78 0.06
N LEU A 111 -5.61 16.36 -0.83
CA LEU A 111 -5.41 16.33 -2.28
C LEU A 111 -6.15 17.49 -2.99
N GLY A 112 -6.53 18.54 -2.26
CA GLY A 112 -7.28 19.66 -2.83
C GLY A 112 -8.70 19.30 -3.26
N MET A 113 -9.35 18.41 -2.54
CA MET A 113 -10.68 17.86 -2.83
C MET A 113 -10.75 16.95 -4.06
N ASP A 114 -9.59 16.51 -4.55
CA ASP A 114 -9.52 15.41 -5.53
C ASP A 114 -9.50 14.05 -4.83
N SER A 115 -9.87 13.01 -5.57
CA SER A 115 -9.75 11.64 -5.06
C SER A 115 -8.33 11.08 -5.31
N PRO A 116 -7.83 10.18 -4.45
CA PRO A 116 -6.56 9.48 -4.70
C PRO A 116 -6.52 8.80 -6.07
N PHE A 117 -7.64 8.22 -6.48
CA PHE A 117 -7.76 7.55 -7.78
C PHE A 117 -7.60 8.52 -8.95
N SER A 118 -8.25 9.71 -8.90
CA SER A 118 -8.10 10.73 -9.94
C SER A 118 -6.66 11.21 -10.04
N LYS A 119 -6.02 11.50 -8.90
CA LYS A 119 -4.61 11.92 -8.85
C LYS A 119 -3.66 10.87 -9.39
N LEU A 120 -3.91 9.60 -9.13
CA LEU A 120 -3.10 8.51 -9.66
C LEU A 120 -3.24 8.41 -11.18
N MET A 121 -4.46 8.58 -11.72
CA MET A 121 -4.72 8.50 -13.16
C MET A 121 -4.21 9.72 -13.92
N GLU A 122 -4.32 10.92 -13.35
CA GLU A 122 -3.79 12.15 -13.94
C GLU A 122 -2.26 12.16 -13.97
N ASN A 123 -1.62 11.64 -12.90
CA ASN A 123 -0.17 11.58 -12.76
C ASN A 123 0.41 10.25 -13.26
N SER A 124 -0.20 9.58 -14.22
CA SER A 124 0.19 8.25 -14.72
C SER A 124 1.64 8.14 -15.24
N LEU A 125 2.43 9.19 -15.10
CA LEU A 125 3.82 9.23 -15.56
C LEU A 125 4.88 9.03 -14.46
N THR A 126 4.54 9.16 -13.16
CA THR A 126 5.60 9.00 -12.14
C THR A 126 5.04 8.72 -10.74
N ILE A 127 4.96 7.46 -10.35
CA ILE A 127 4.73 7.09 -8.94
C ILE A 127 6.07 7.20 -8.22
N HIS A 128 6.29 8.33 -7.53
CA HIS A 128 7.57 8.58 -6.83
C HIS A 128 7.63 7.94 -5.44
N HIS A 129 6.51 7.72 -4.78
CA HIS A 129 6.49 7.22 -3.40
C HIS A 129 5.43 6.14 -3.20
N PHE A 130 5.87 4.98 -2.76
CA PHE A 130 5.03 3.92 -2.23
C PHE A 130 5.37 3.68 -0.77
N VAL A 131 4.38 3.80 0.13
CA VAL A 131 4.53 3.51 1.56
C VAL A 131 3.79 2.22 1.86
N CYS A 132 4.50 1.22 2.35
CA CYS A 132 3.95 -0.02 2.93
C CYS A 132 3.92 0.04 4.44
#